data_d1149f63d70b9b5ee796c57040381f90
#
_entry.id   d1149f63d70b9b5ee796c57040381f90
#
_cell.length_a   1.000
_cell.length_b   1.000
_cell.length_c   1.000
_cell.angle_alpha   90.00
_cell.angle_beta   90.00
_cell.angle_gamma   90.00
#
_symmetry.space_group_name_H-M   'P 1'
#
loop_
_entity.id
_entity.type
_entity.pdbx_description
1 polymer ?
#
loop_
_entity_poly.entity_id
_entity_poly.type
_entity_poly.pdbx_seq_one_letter_code
_entity_poly.pdbx_strand_id
1 'polypeptide(L)'
;IGMVDTDGDGFRELPNGERLVLNLQFSTQGIAGEIVEFVGNNWAEVGVQTTVKEVTPDEYRSAQSANQLDVGMWGKGQPVAIVLGNNELWVPPFENYFGHRTGMLWAEWMESDGAAGVEPPQWVKDMSEDIAAFQSAEPGSAEAGEIGARLAETMTEQLLFIGTVQAPNPIYHRNDLVNVAEFRTWSDRKSTRLNSSHTHL
;
A
#
# COMPACT_ATOMS: atom_id res chain seq x y z
N ILE A 1 -13.89 -9.68 -16.85
CA ILE A 1 -13.93 -10.54 -15.64
C ILE A 1 -15.33 -11.18 -15.51
N GLY A 2 -16.34 -10.75 -16.27
CA GLY A 2 -17.65 -11.40 -16.36
C GLY A 2 -18.59 -11.19 -15.16
N MET A 3 -18.27 -10.27 -14.27
CA MET A 3 -19.17 -9.87 -13.19
C MET A 3 -20.17 -8.84 -13.73
N VAL A 4 -21.44 -9.19 -13.74
CA VAL A 4 -22.55 -8.36 -14.26
C VAL A 4 -23.72 -8.41 -13.29
N ASP A 5 -24.54 -7.38 -13.29
CA ASP A 5 -25.82 -7.37 -12.58
C ASP A 5 -26.81 -8.27 -13.35
N THR A 6 -27.14 -9.42 -12.79
CA THR A 6 -27.99 -10.44 -13.43
C THR A 6 -29.43 -10.40 -12.94
N ASP A 7 -29.70 -9.85 -11.75
CA ASP A 7 -31.04 -9.77 -11.18
C ASP A 7 -31.67 -8.37 -11.26
N GLY A 8 -30.91 -7.37 -11.69
CA GLY A 8 -31.36 -6.00 -11.93
C GLY A 8 -31.48 -5.14 -10.67
N ASP A 9 -30.80 -5.51 -9.59
CA ASP A 9 -30.84 -4.76 -8.33
C ASP A 9 -29.79 -3.65 -8.25
N GLY A 10 -28.92 -3.53 -9.27
CA GLY A 10 -27.88 -2.51 -9.38
C GLY A 10 -26.51 -2.98 -8.90
N PHE A 11 -26.38 -4.19 -8.37
CA PHE A 11 -25.10 -4.75 -7.93
C PHE A 11 -24.70 -5.94 -8.81
N ARG A 12 -23.40 -6.23 -8.83
CA ARG A 12 -22.83 -7.27 -9.69
C ARG A 12 -22.71 -8.59 -8.94
N GLU A 13 -22.97 -9.68 -9.65
CA GLU A 13 -22.74 -11.03 -9.17
C GLU A 13 -21.42 -11.58 -9.69
N LEU A 14 -20.89 -12.51 -8.91
CA LEU A 14 -19.77 -13.38 -9.30
C LEU A 14 -20.24 -14.36 -10.40
N PRO A 15 -19.32 -14.97 -11.16
CA PRO A 15 -19.68 -15.96 -12.21
C PRO A 15 -20.49 -17.17 -11.70
N ASN A 16 -20.46 -17.44 -10.41
CA ASN A 16 -21.26 -18.49 -9.76
C ASN A 16 -22.69 -18.03 -9.38
N GLY A 17 -23.03 -16.77 -9.64
CA GLY A 17 -24.32 -16.17 -9.32
C GLY A 17 -24.46 -15.61 -7.90
N GLU A 18 -23.40 -15.68 -7.09
CA GLU A 18 -23.40 -15.05 -5.77
C GLU A 18 -23.09 -13.56 -5.89
N ARG A 19 -23.65 -12.75 -5.01
CA ARG A 19 -23.42 -11.32 -4.98
C ARG A 19 -21.96 -11.01 -4.63
N LEU A 20 -21.33 -10.11 -5.38
CA LEU A 20 -20.02 -9.57 -5.06
C LEU A 20 -20.16 -8.58 -3.90
N VAL A 21 -19.67 -8.94 -2.73
CA VAL A 21 -19.59 -8.07 -1.55
C VAL A 21 -18.16 -7.98 -1.09
N LEU A 22 -17.61 -6.78 -1.04
CA LEU A 22 -16.24 -6.53 -0.55
C LEU A 22 -16.30 -5.89 0.84
N ASN A 23 -15.56 -6.46 1.78
CA ASN A 23 -15.47 -5.94 3.14
C ASN A 23 -14.29 -4.96 3.24
N LEU A 24 -14.60 -3.67 3.36
CA LEU A 24 -13.61 -2.63 3.62
C LEU A 24 -13.34 -2.55 5.12
N GLN A 25 -12.22 -3.09 5.55
CA GLN A 25 -11.78 -2.95 6.92
C GLN A 25 -10.75 -1.83 7.03
N PHE A 26 -10.90 -1.01 8.05
CA PHE A 26 -9.99 0.11 8.31
C PHE A 26 -9.82 0.36 9.81
N SER A 27 -8.79 1.13 10.15
CA SER A 27 -8.63 1.70 11.48
C SER A 27 -8.49 3.22 11.34
N THR A 28 -9.16 3.97 12.20
CA THR A 28 -9.07 5.44 12.24
C THR A 28 -7.67 5.96 12.56
N GLN A 29 -6.78 5.10 13.05
CA GLN A 29 -5.36 5.41 13.16
C GLN A 29 -4.67 5.48 11.79
N GLY A 30 -5.17 4.77 10.79
CA GLY A 30 -4.59 4.69 9.45
C GLY A 30 -5.26 5.59 8.42
N ILE A 31 -6.59 5.70 8.48
CA ILE A 31 -7.39 6.47 7.53
C ILE A 31 -8.69 6.96 8.19
N ALA A 32 -9.17 8.13 7.80
CA ALA A 32 -10.44 8.65 8.28
C ALA A 32 -11.63 7.85 7.73
N GLY A 33 -12.64 7.57 8.56
CA GLY A 33 -13.81 6.77 8.19
C GLY A 33 -14.60 7.37 7.03
N GLU A 34 -14.69 8.70 6.96
CA GLU A 34 -15.37 9.41 5.88
C GLU A 34 -14.77 9.10 4.50
N ILE A 35 -13.46 8.86 4.42
CA ILE A 35 -12.79 8.48 3.17
C ILE A 35 -13.22 7.06 2.78
N VAL A 36 -13.32 6.17 3.75
CA VAL A 36 -13.74 4.78 3.51
C VAL A 36 -15.19 4.71 3.02
N GLU A 37 -16.09 5.46 3.66
CA GLU A 37 -17.48 5.59 3.23
C GLU A 37 -17.60 6.18 1.82
N PHE A 38 -16.79 7.19 1.51
CA PHE A 38 -16.76 7.81 0.19
C PHE A 38 -16.32 6.80 -0.89
N VAL A 39 -15.33 5.96 -0.62
CA VAL A 39 -14.91 4.89 -1.52
C VAL A 39 -16.03 3.88 -1.72
N GLY A 40 -16.69 3.45 -0.64
CA GLY A 40 -17.81 2.51 -0.70
C GLY A 40 -18.96 3.05 -1.56
N ASN A 41 -19.31 4.32 -1.41
CA ASN A 41 -20.35 4.98 -2.21
C ASN A 41 -19.99 5.02 -3.70
N ASN A 42 -18.74 5.39 -4.05
CA ASN A 42 -18.28 5.40 -5.43
C ASN A 42 -18.30 4.00 -6.06
N TRP A 43 -17.98 2.97 -5.30
CA TRP A 43 -18.01 1.60 -5.76
C TRP A 43 -19.45 1.10 -5.96
N ALA A 44 -20.39 1.53 -5.12
CA ALA A 44 -21.80 1.23 -5.31
C ALA A 44 -22.35 1.80 -6.63
N GLU A 45 -21.90 2.99 -7.07
CA GLU A 45 -22.29 3.59 -8.35
C GLU A 45 -21.89 2.73 -9.57
N VAL A 46 -20.89 1.88 -9.42
CA VAL A 46 -20.46 0.94 -10.47
C VAL A 46 -20.88 -0.51 -10.21
N GLY A 47 -21.79 -0.69 -9.25
CA GLY A 47 -22.39 -1.98 -8.94
C GLY A 47 -21.54 -2.90 -8.07
N VAL A 48 -20.58 -2.37 -7.31
CA VAL A 48 -19.81 -3.15 -6.33
C VAL A 48 -20.36 -2.88 -4.93
N GLN A 49 -20.97 -3.88 -4.33
CA GLN A 49 -21.46 -3.78 -2.96
C GLN A 49 -20.31 -3.85 -1.96
N THR A 50 -20.33 -2.97 -0.96
CA THR A 50 -19.32 -2.96 0.11
C THR A 50 -19.95 -3.01 1.48
N THR A 51 -19.25 -3.60 2.43
CA THR A 51 -19.48 -3.39 3.86
C THR A 51 -18.30 -2.65 4.46
N VAL A 52 -18.57 -1.69 5.34
CA VAL A 52 -17.52 -0.90 6.00
C VAL A 52 -17.43 -1.31 7.45
N LYS A 53 -16.24 -1.67 7.92
CA LYS A 53 -15.99 -2.08 9.30
C LYS A 53 -14.78 -1.38 9.88
N GLU A 54 -15.02 -0.54 10.89
CA GLU A 54 -13.93 -0.01 11.71
C GLU A 54 -13.47 -1.08 12.70
N VAL A 55 -12.16 -1.25 12.81
CA VAL A 55 -11.51 -2.19 13.72
C VAL A 55 -10.37 -1.50 14.46
N THR A 56 -9.92 -2.10 15.56
CA THR A 56 -8.72 -1.63 16.23
C THR A 56 -7.47 -1.84 15.36
N PRO A 57 -6.38 -1.07 15.56
CA PRO A 57 -5.14 -1.29 14.83
C PRO A 57 -4.59 -2.71 14.94
N ASP A 58 -4.77 -3.34 16.10
CA ASP A 58 -4.28 -4.70 16.33
C ASP A 58 -5.14 -5.76 15.63
N GLU A 59 -6.47 -5.59 15.60
CA GLU A 59 -7.36 -6.43 14.80
C GLU A 59 -7.06 -6.29 13.30
N TYR A 60 -6.87 -5.05 12.82
CA TYR A 60 -6.51 -4.80 11.43
C TYR A 60 -5.22 -5.54 11.04
N ARG A 61 -4.17 -5.39 11.84
CA ARG A 61 -2.88 -6.04 11.60
C ARG A 61 -2.98 -7.56 11.65
N SER A 62 -3.76 -8.09 12.60
CA SER A 62 -3.97 -9.54 12.72
C SER A 62 -4.70 -10.10 11.51
N ALA A 63 -5.78 -9.46 11.08
CA ALA A 63 -6.54 -9.86 9.89
C ALA A 63 -5.68 -9.75 8.61
N GLN A 64 -4.89 -8.69 8.49
CA GLN A 64 -3.96 -8.50 7.38
C GLN A 64 -2.90 -9.60 7.32
N SER A 65 -2.25 -9.91 8.45
CA SER A 65 -1.23 -10.97 8.52
C SER A 65 -1.80 -12.36 8.26
N ALA A 66 -3.07 -12.57 8.61
CA ALA A 66 -3.77 -13.82 8.36
C ALA A 66 -4.39 -13.91 6.95
N ASN A 67 -4.14 -12.93 6.07
CA ASN A 67 -4.73 -12.82 4.73
C ASN A 67 -6.28 -12.88 4.74
N GLN A 68 -6.91 -12.18 5.71
CA GLN A 68 -8.36 -12.18 5.92
C GLN A 68 -9.04 -10.87 5.49
N LEU A 69 -8.30 -9.96 4.85
CA LEU A 69 -8.86 -8.71 4.33
C LEU A 69 -9.21 -8.88 2.85
N ASP A 70 -10.47 -8.59 2.47
CA ASP A 70 -10.83 -8.42 1.06
C ASP A 70 -10.22 -7.12 0.53
N VAL A 71 -10.40 -6.03 1.27
CA VAL A 71 -9.82 -4.73 0.96
C VAL A 71 -9.29 -4.09 2.24
N GLY A 72 -8.00 -3.86 2.30
CA GLY A 72 -7.36 -3.12 3.36
C GLY A 72 -7.23 -1.63 3.00
N MET A 73 -7.61 -0.73 3.91
CA MET A 73 -7.45 0.70 3.71
C MET A 73 -6.56 1.31 4.77
N TRP A 74 -5.51 1.99 4.32
CA TRP A 74 -4.55 2.66 5.19
C TRP A 74 -3.98 3.92 4.55
N GLY A 75 -3.65 4.92 5.36
CA GLY A 75 -3.06 6.17 4.87
C GLY A 75 -1.54 6.06 4.77
N LYS A 76 -1.03 6.04 3.55
CA LYS A 76 0.40 6.23 3.31
C LYS A 76 0.63 6.64 1.85
N GLY A 77 0.91 7.89 1.62
CA GLY A 77 1.38 8.35 0.33
C GLY A 77 2.87 8.69 0.40
N GLN A 78 3.65 8.20 -0.55
CA GLN A 78 5.06 8.53 -0.67
C GLN A 78 5.36 9.05 -2.09
N PRO A 79 6.30 9.97 -2.26
CA PRO A 79 6.79 10.32 -3.59
C PRO A 79 7.32 9.06 -4.32
N VAL A 80 7.11 8.99 -5.62
CA VAL A 80 7.49 7.83 -6.46
C VAL A 80 8.93 7.37 -6.22
N ALA A 81 9.88 8.30 -6.10
CA ALA A 81 11.29 7.98 -5.86
C ALA A 81 11.55 7.26 -4.53
N ILE A 82 10.72 7.52 -3.50
CA ILE A 82 10.81 6.82 -2.21
C ILE A 82 10.13 5.46 -2.31
N VAL A 83 9.02 5.38 -3.05
CA VAL A 83 8.32 4.12 -3.31
C VAL A 83 9.26 3.14 -3.99
N LEU A 84 9.97 3.55 -5.03
CA LEU A 84 10.93 2.70 -5.76
C LEU A 84 12.08 2.17 -4.88
N GLY A 85 12.46 2.89 -3.84
CA GLY A 85 13.54 2.48 -2.92
C GLY A 85 13.07 1.73 -1.67
N ASN A 86 11.77 1.44 -1.52
CA ASN A 86 11.18 0.94 -0.29
C ASN A 86 10.33 -0.30 -0.55
N ASN A 87 10.86 -1.49 -0.30
CA ASN A 87 10.23 -2.78 -0.61
C ASN A 87 8.86 -2.95 0.03
N GLU A 88 8.66 -2.42 1.23
CA GLU A 88 7.41 -2.56 1.97
C GLU A 88 6.19 -1.95 1.27
N LEU A 89 6.43 -1.11 0.24
CA LEU A 89 5.38 -0.44 -0.52
C LEU A 89 5.04 -1.16 -1.82
N TRP A 90 5.82 -2.16 -2.17
CA TRP A 90 5.61 -2.94 -3.38
C TRP A 90 4.93 -4.25 -3.07
N VAL A 91 4.23 -4.74 -4.03
CA VAL A 91 3.55 -6.01 -3.93
C VAL A 91 4.44 -7.09 -4.40
N PRO A 92 3.97 -8.18 -3.98
CA PRO A 92 4.36 -8.95 -2.85
C PRO A 92 5.78 -9.41 -3.02
N PRO A 93 6.30 -10.01 -2.08
CA PRO A 93 6.08 -10.26 -0.67
C PRO A 93 7.05 -9.42 0.11
N PHE A 94 6.63 -8.31 0.61
CA PHE A 94 7.74 -7.47 0.81
C PHE A 94 7.72 -6.99 2.20
N GLU A 95 8.51 -7.35 2.97
CA GLU A 95 8.69 -7.03 4.37
C GLU A 95 7.39 -7.02 5.18
N ASN A 96 7.48 -7.48 6.35
CA ASN A 96 6.42 -7.62 7.32
C ASN A 96 5.98 -6.26 7.90
N TYR A 97 5.85 -5.26 7.03
CA TYR A 97 5.44 -3.93 7.44
C TYR A 97 3.93 -3.77 7.35
N PHE A 98 3.30 -3.38 8.44
CA PHE A 98 1.86 -3.37 8.61
C PHE A 98 1.09 -2.41 7.69
N GLY A 99 1.74 -1.50 7.02
CA GLY A 99 1.07 -0.47 6.21
C GLY A 99 0.54 -0.97 4.87
N HIS A 100 1.20 -1.92 4.24
CA HIS A 100 0.92 -2.35 2.87
C HIS A 100 1.24 -3.82 2.65
N ARG A 101 0.52 -4.68 3.32
CA ARG A 101 0.68 -6.12 3.12
C ARG A 101 -0.31 -6.61 2.09
N THR A 102 0.19 -6.99 0.95
CA THR A 102 -0.59 -7.66 -0.10
C THR A 102 0.10 -8.97 -0.43
N GLY A 103 -0.67 -10.02 -0.72
CA GLY A 103 -0.12 -11.32 -1.10
C GLY A 103 0.64 -12.03 0.01
N MET A 104 0.14 -12.02 1.23
CA MET A 104 0.80 -12.65 2.39
C MET A 104 1.12 -14.13 2.18
N LEU A 105 0.23 -14.86 1.52
CA LEU A 105 0.46 -16.28 1.21
C LEU A 105 1.53 -16.48 0.14
N TRP A 106 1.71 -15.51 -0.77
CA TRP A 106 2.82 -15.52 -1.72
C TRP A 106 4.15 -15.22 -1.03
N ALA A 107 4.14 -14.29 -0.06
CA ALA A 107 5.29 -14.02 0.78
C ALA A 107 5.75 -15.27 1.53
N GLU A 108 4.82 -15.94 2.18
CA GLU A 108 5.08 -17.17 2.92
C GLU A 108 5.67 -18.27 2.02
N TRP A 109 5.16 -18.39 0.79
CA TRP A 109 5.68 -19.35 -0.18
C TRP A 109 7.12 -19.04 -0.58
N MET A 110 7.44 -17.79 -0.87
CA MET A 110 8.78 -17.38 -1.28
C MET A 110 9.79 -17.45 -0.12
N GLU A 111 9.39 -17.09 1.10
CA GLU A 111 10.23 -17.15 2.29
C GLU A 111 10.51 -18.59 2.75
N SER A 112 9.59 -19.51 2.46
CA SER A 112 9.70 -20.92 2.85
C SER A 112 10.25 -21.83 1.75
N ASP A 113 10.73 -21.30 0.63
CA ASP A 113 11.13 -22.06 -0.56
C ASP A 113 10.03 -23.04 -1.03
N GLY A 114 8.78 -22.62 -0.95
CA GLY A 114 7.62 -23.39 -1.39
C GLY A 114 7.09 -24.40 -0.36
N ALA A 115 7.57 -24.40 0.88
CA ALA A 115 7.13 -25.32 1.92
C ALA A 115 5.76 -24.93 2.53
N ALA A 116 5.37 -23.66 2.47
CA ALA A 116 4.13 -23.10 3.00
C ALA A 116 3.61 -22.01 2.07
N GLY A 117 2.37 -21.55 2.32
CA GLY A 117 1.77 -20.48 1.54
C GLY A 117 1.19 -20.94 0.20
N VAL A 118 1.12 -20.03 -0.76
CA VAL A 118 0.60 -20.26 -2.11
C VAL A 118 1.63 -19.80 -3.13
N GLU A 119 1.90 -20.61 -4.14
CA GLU A 119 2.84 -20.24 -5.20
C GLU A 119 2.39 -18.95 -5.91
N PRO A 120 3.25 -17.91 -5.93
CA PRO A 120 2.93 -16.66 -6.59
C PRO A 120 2.91 -16.82 -8.12
N PRO A 121 2.09 -16.04 -8.83
CA PRO A 121 2.16 -15.96 -10.27
C PRO A 121 3.51 -15.40 -10.73
N GLN A 122 3.86 -15.67 -12.01
CA GLN A 122 5.19 -15.32 -12.52
C GLN A 122 5.50 -13.83 -12.42
N TRP A 123 4.54 -12.96 -12.69
CA TRP A 123 4.73 -11.50 -12.58
C TRP A 123 5.14 -11.04 -11.18
N VAL A 124 4.73 -11.75 -10.12
CA VAL A 124 5.16 -11.49 -8.73
C VAL A 124 6.63 -11.85 -8.54
N LYS A 125 7.05 -12.99 -9.10
CA LYS A 125 8.45 -13.44 -9.05
C LYS A 125 9.35 -12.46 -9.80
N ASP A 126 8.94 -12.06 -11.00
CA ASP A 126 9.66 -11.09 -11.84
C ASP A 126 9.77 -9.74 -11.12
N MET A 127 8.68 -9.29 -10.48
CA MET A 127 8.68 -8.05 -9.71
C MET A 127 9.64 -8.10 -8.51
N SER A 128 9.71 -9.24 -7.83
CA SER A 128 10.67 -9.44 -6.73
C SER A 128 12.12 -9.36 -7.20
N GLU A 129 12.42 -9.95 -8.36
CA GLU A 129 13.74 -9.85 -8.99
C GLU A 129 14.07 -8.40 -9.40
N ASP A 130 13.12 -7.70 -10.01
CA ASP A 130 13.27 -6.29 -10.38
C ASP A 130 13.49 -5.37 -9.15
N ILE A 131 12.83 -5.64 -8.03
CA ILE A 131 13.05 -4.90 -6.78
C ILE A 131 14.49 -5.11 -6.28
N ALA A 132 14.97 -6.33 -6.25
CA ALA A 132 16.32 -6.63 -5.84
C ALA A 132 17.38 -6.00 -6.77
N ALA A 133 17.12 -6.02 -8.07
CA ALA A 133 17.94 -5.37 -9.07
C ALA A 133 17.92 -3.84 -8.91
N PHE A 134 16.76 -3.24 -8.70
CA PHE A 134 16.62 -1.80 -8.47
C PHE A 134 17.42 -1.32 -7.25
N GLN A 135 17.37 -2.08 -6.16
CA GLN A 135 18.11 -1.75 -4.94
C GLN A 135 19.63 -1.87 -5.09
N SER A 136 20.08 -2.71 -6.01
CA SER A 136 21.49 -2.93 -6.30
C SER A 136 22.03 -1.97 -7.35
N ALA A 137 21.17 -1.34 -8.15
CA ALA A 137 21.53 -0.41 -9.19
C ALA A 137 22.04 0.92 -8.63
N GLU A 138 22.91 1.59 -9.37
CA GLU A 138 23.39 2.93 -9.00
C GLU A 138 22.23 3.95 -9.07
N PRO A 139 21.94 4.67 -7.98
CA PRO A 139 20.87 5.66 -7.95
C PRO A 139 21.01 6.73 -9.04
N GLY A 140 19.98 6.89 -9.88
CA GLY A 140 19.96 7.84 -10.99
C GLY A 140 20.62 7.34 -12.28
N SER A 141 21.08 6.09 -12.32
CA SER A 141 21.55 5.47 -13.56
C SER A 141 20.40 5.19 -14.55
N ALA A 142 20.73 5.01 -15.82
CA ALA A 142 19.77 4.60 -16.84
C ALA A 142 19.14 3.23 -16.47
N GLU A 143 19.93 2.30 -15.96
CA GLU A 143 19.50 0.98 -15.51
C GLU A 143 18.44 1.08 -14.41
N ALA A 144 18.70 1.87 -13.34
CA ALA A 144 17.72 2.11 -12.29
C ALA A 144 16.43 2.73 -12.84
N GLY A 145 16.53 3.63 -13.83
CA GLY A 145 15.40 4.22 -14.51
C GLY A 145 14.54 3.20 -15.27
N GLU A 146 15.17 2.29 -16.00
CA GLU A 146 14.48 1.23 -16.75
C GLU A 146 13.79 0.22 -15.84
N ILE A 147 14.47 -0.21 -14.77
CA ILE A 147 13.87 -1.12 -13.78
C ILE A 147 12.70 -0.44 -13.09
N GLY A 148 12.86 0.81 -12.65
CA GLY A 148 11.80 1.58 -12.02
C GLY A 148 10.57 1.76 -12.91
N ALA A 149 10.76 1.92 -14.21
CA ALA A 149 9.67 2.00 -15.19
C ALA A 149 8.90 0.68 -15.28
N ARG A 150 9.57 -0.48 -15.35
CA ARG A 150 8.92 -1.80 -15.35
C ARG A 150 8.14 -2.05 -14.07
N LEU A 151 8.70 -1.72 -12.91
CA LEU A 151 8.01 -1.81 -11.64
C LEU A 151 6.73 -0.98 -11.61
N ALA A 152 6.79 0.28 -12.08
CA ALA A 152 5.63 1.17 -12.15
C ALA A 152 4.56 0.66 -13.12
N GLU A 153 4.97 0.12 -14.27
CA GLU A 153 4.07 -0.50 -15.24
C GLU A 153 3.33 -1.69 -14.64
N THR A 154 4.06 -2.63 -14.04
CA THR A 154 3.46 -3.80 -13.37
C THR A 154 2.48 -3.41 -12.27
N MET A 155 2.82 -2.44 -11.42
CA MET A 155 1.91 -1.94 -10.38
C MET A 155 0.62 -1.35 -10.97
N THR A 156 0.73 -0.65 -12.09
CA THR A 156 -0.40 -0.01 -12.75
C THR A 156 -1.29 -1.05 -13.44
N GLU A 157 -0.70 -2.03 -14.12
CA GLU A 157 -1.42 -3.09 -14.79
C GLU A 157 -2.17 -4.01 -13.83
N GLN A 158 -1.55 -4.34 -12.71
CA GLN A 158 -2.14 -5.23 -11.70
C GLN A 158 -3.09 -4.52 -10.73
N LEU A 159 -3.15 -3.18 -10.75
CA LEU A 159 -4.01 -2.35 -9.88
C LEU A 159 -3.93 -2.72 -8.39
N LEU A 160 -2.74 -3.02 -7.92
CA LEU A 160 -2.52 -3.52 -6.56
C LEU A 160 -2.83 -2.47 -5.48
N PHE A 161 -2.70 -1.20 -5.85
CA PHE A 161 -3.03 -0.06 -5.00
C PHE A 161 -3.91 0.93 -5.76
N ILE A 162 -4.97 1.35 -5.10
CA ILE A 162 -5.84 2.41 -5.60
C ILE A 162 -5.67 3.62 -4.68
N GLY A 163 -5.04 4.67 -5.20
CA GLY A 163 -4.92 5.95 -4.48
C GLY A 163 -6.29 6.61 -4.35
N THR A 164 -6.62 7.09 -3.15
CA THR A 164 -7.91 7.75 -2.89
C THR A 164 -7.76 9.26 -2.82
N VAL A 165 -7.03 9.76 -1.82
CA VAL A 165 -6.83 11.18 -1.58
C VAL A 165 -5.38 11.48 -1.21
N GLN A 166 -4.91 12.64 -1.59
CA GLN A 166 -3.65 13.18 -1.10
C GLN A 166 -3.95 14.29 -0.10
N ALA A 167 -3.64 14.04 1.17
CA ALA A 167 -3.77 15.05 2.20
C ALA A 167 -2.52 15.95 2.23
N PRO A 168 -2.67 17.28 2.36
CA PRO A 168 -1.55 18.14 2.67
C PRO A 168 -1.01 17.80 4.05
N ASN A 169 0.32 17.80 4.20
CA ASN A 169 0.98 17.65 5.49
C ASN A 169 1.39 19.04 6.01
N PRO A 170 0.49 19.80 6.64
CA PRO A 170 0.84 21.10 7.17
C PRO A 170 1.81 20.93 8.33
N ILE A 171 2.87 21.73 8.33
CA ILE A 171 3.82 21.78 9.43
C ILE A 171 3.36 22.88 10.39
N TYR A 172 2.91 22.47 11.57
CA TYR A 172 2.62 23.39 12.67
C TYR A 172 3.78 23.40 13.65
N HIS A 173 4.31 24.56 13.97
CA HIS A 173 5.30 24.71 15.03
C HIS A 173 4.95 25.91 15.91
N ARG A 174 5.44 25.90 17.12
CA ARG A 174 5.31 27.05 18.02
C ARG A 174 6.16 28.21 17.47
N ASN A 175 5.65 29.44 17.66
CA ASN A 175 6.31 30.63 17.15
C ASN A 175 7.69 30.92 17.81
N ASP A 176 7.98 30.29 18.94
CA ASP A 176 9.24 30.38 19.66
C ASP A 176 10.29 29.33 19.21
N LEU A 177 9.92 28.40 18.34
CA LEU A 177 10.85 27.45 17.74
C LEU A 177 11.58 28.11 16.56
N VAL A 178 12.90 28.11 16.66
CA VAL A 178 13.80 28.58 15.58
C VAL A 178 14.45 27.40 14.88
N ASN A 179 14.90 27.61 13.65
CA ASN A 179 15.55 26.58 12.82
C ASN A 179 14.64 25.38 12.48
N VAL A 180 13.34 25.60 12.38
CA VAL A 180 12.40 24.60 11.88
C VAL A 180 12.49 24.59 10.36
N ALA A 181 12.79 23.42 9.76
CA ALA A 181 12.81 23.28 8.31
C ALA A 181 11.38 23.45 7.74
N GLU A 182 11.23 24.29 6.73
CA GLU A 182 9.94 24.49 6.05
C GLU A 182 9.47 23.23 5.30
N PHE A 183 10.41 22.39 4.89
CA PHE A 183 10.13 21.11 4.20
C PHE A 183 10.87 19.99 4.92
N ARG A 184 10.13 18.96 5.32
CA ARG A 184 10.70 17.68 5.74
C ARG A 184 10.54 16.67 4.62
N THR A 185 11.64 16.27 4.02
CA THR A 185 11.69 15.00 3.32
C THR A 185 11.94 13.89 4.35
N TRP A 186 11.14 12.85 4.31
CA TRP A 186 11.15 11.73 5.27
C TRP A 186 12.51 11.02 5.35
N SER A 187 13.34 11.16 4.32
CA SER A 187 14.61 10.47 4.16
C SER A 187 15.87 11.31 4.42
N ASP A 188 15.72 12.55 4.87
CA ASP A 188 16.90 13.38 5.17
C ASP A 188 17.53 13.01 6.51
N ARG A 189 18.33 11.93 6.49
CA ARG A 189 19.16 11.53 7.63
C ARG A 189 20.15 12.60 8.06
N LYS A 190 20.43 13.59 7.21
CA LYS A 190 21.33 14.70 7.56
C LYS A 190 20.68 15.66 8.54
N SER A 191 19.37 15.87 8.48
CA SER A 191 18.66 16.74 9.42
C SER A 191 18.63 16.17 10.85
N THR A 192 18.59 14.83 11.01
CA THR A 192 18.68 14.17 12.32
C THR A 192 20.08 14.16 12.90
N ARG A 193 21.13 14.18 12.08
CA ARG A 193 22.52 14.27 12.55
C ARG A 193 22.92 15.69 13.00
N LEU A 194 22.36 16.72 12.37
CA LEU A 194 22.61 18.10 12.79
C LEU A 194 22.01 18.43 14.16
N ASN A 195 20.86 17.81 14.50
CA ASN A 195 20.25 17.99 15.82
C ASN A 195 20.98 17.24 16.96
N SER A 196 21.76 16.20 16.64
CA SER A 196 22.53 15.46 17.66
C SER A 196 23.91 16.05 17.96
N SER A 197 24.42 16.94 17.09
CA SER A 197 25.74 17.57 17.30
C SER A 197 25.68 18.90 18.10
N HIS A 198 24.48 19.42 18.39
CA HIS A 198 24.31 20.64 19.16
C HIS A 198 23.93 20.43 20.64
N THR A 199 23.94 19.19 21.11
CA THR A 199 23.70 18.88 22.54
C THR A 199 24.96 18.72 23.37
N HIS A 200 26.12 19.13 22.85
CA HIS A 200 27.38 19.16 23.58
C HIS A 200 28.03 20.55 23.44
N LEU A 201 27.46 21.56 24.07
CA LEU A 201 28.11 22.75 24.56
C LEU A 201 27.45 23.14 25.88
#